data_ea16d749d166d765825abf67a7902bd8
#
_entry.id   ea16d749d166d765825abf67a7902bd8
#
_cell.length_a   1.000
_cell.length_b   1.000
_cell.length_c   1.000
_cell.angle_alpha   90.00
_cell.angle_beta   90.00
_cell.angle_gamma   90.00
#
_symmetry.space_group_name_H-M   'P 1'
#
loop_
_entity.id
_entity.type
_entity.pdbx_description
1 polymer ?
#
loop_
_entity_poly.entity_id
_entity_poly.type
_entity_poly.pdbx_seq_one_letter_code
_entity_poly.pdbx_strand_id
1 'polypeptide(L)'
;MPAERDMKILVVDDFAATRKILINTLAQLGYNNTDEADDGYSALVKLKSAIFDFVVLEWNMPKMSGMELLEQIRAVPNLKQIPVLMVTEDGLQENIVAAVKAGLNAYVIKPVEVNNFAKKIEKIFE
;
A
#
# COMPACT_ATOMS: atom_id res chain seq x y z
N MET A 1 11.50 13.85 3.38
CA MET A 1 12.58 13.15 2.64
C MET A 1 12.04 12.66 1.31
N PRO A 2 12.76 12.80 0.21
CA PRO A 2 12.29 12.23 -1.06
C PRO A 2 12.27 10.70 -0.99
N ALA A 3 11.46 10.11 -1.84
CA ALA A 3 11.35 8.66 -1.93
C ALA A 3 12.68 8.05 -2.40
N GLU A 4 13.19 7.08 -1.67
CA GLU A 4 14.42 6.38 -2.01
C GLU A 4 14.09 5.19 -2.92
N ARG A 5 14.83 5.02 -4.01
CA ARG A 5 14.57 3.94 -4.97
C ARG A 5 14.84 2.54 -4.42
N ASP A 6 15.64 2.43 -3.37
CA ASP A 6 15.94 1.15 -2.73
C ASP A 6 15.04 0.81 -1.55
N MET A 7 14.06 1.66 -1.25
CA MET A 7 13.14 1.38 -0.15
C MET A 7 12.42 0.06 -0.36
N LYS A 8 12.17 -0.65 0.73
CA LYS A 8 11.51 -1.96 0.67
C LYS A 8 9.99 -1.78 0.75
N ILE A 9 9.30 -2.25 -0.28
CA ILE A 9 7.86 -2.05 -0.45
C ILE A 9 7.13 -3.37 -0.38
N LEU A 10 6.10 -3.45 0.46
CA LEU A 10 5.21 -4.61 0.50
C LEU A 10 3.97 -4.31 -0.34
N VAL A 11 3.68 -5.16 -1.31
CA VAL A 11 2.50 -5.05 -2.16
C VAL A 11 1.50 -6.12 -1.72
N VAL A 12 0.32 -5.68 -1.30
CA VAL A 12 -0.72 -6.55 -0.73
C VAL A 12 -1.95 -6.53 -1.63
N ASP A 13 -2.28 -7.65 -2.24
CA ASP A 13 -3.44 -7.81 -3.12
C ASP A 13 -3.74 -9.29 -3.24
N ASP A 14 -5.01 -9.68 -3.16
CA ASP A 14 -5.40 -11.09 -3.22
C ASP A 14 -5.33 -11.68 -4.63
N PHE A 15 -5.33 -10.85 -5.67
CA PHE A 15 -5.18 -11.32 -7.05
C PHE A 15 -3.73 -11.21 -7.52
N ALA A 16 -3.15 -12.35 -7.88
CA ALA A 16 -1.77 -12.39 -8.36
C ALA A 16 -1.55 -11.50 -9.58
N ALA A 17 -2.51 -11.46 -10.50
CA ALA A 17 -2.40 -10.63 -11.71
C ALA A 17 -2.34 -9.14 -11.38
N THR A 18 -3.19 -8.68 -10.47
CA THR A 18 -3.22 -7.28 -10.05
C THR A 18 -1.95 -6.93 -9.27
N ARG A 19 -1.52 -7.82 -8.40
CA ARG A 19 -0.29 -7.65 -7.63
C ARG A 19 0.91 -7.46 -8.57
N LYS A 20 0.95 -8.29 -9.62
CA LYS A 20 2.02 -8.21 -10.63
C LYS A 20 2.01 -6.88 -11.37
N ILE A 21 0.83 -6.37 -11.70
CA ILE A 21 0.69 -5.06 -12.35
C ILE A 21 1.27 -3.97 -11.45
N LEU A 22 0.95 -3.99 -10.16
CA LEU A 22 1.46 -3.00 -9.22
C LEU A 22 2.98 -3.08 -9.09
N ILE A 23 3.52 -4.29 -8.99
CA ILE A 23 4.97 -4.51 -8.90
C ILE A 23 5.66 -4.01 -10.17
N ASN A 24 5.10 -4.31 -11.34
CA ASN A 24 5.66 -3.85 -12.61
C ASN A 24 5.61 -2.33 -12.73
N THR A 25 4.52 -1.71 -12.25
CA THR A 25 4.39 -0.25 -12.26
C THR A 25 5.45 0.38 -11.35
N LEU A 26 5.66 -0.18 -10.18
CA LEU A 26 6.72 0.27 -9.27
C LEU A 26 8.10 0.12 -9.92
N ALA A 27 8.34 -1.00 -10.61
CA ALA A 27 9.61 -1.24 -11.30
C ALA A 27 9.85 -0.21 -12.40
N GLN A 28 8.81 0.16 -13.14
CA GLN A 28 8.91 1.22 -14.17
C GLN A 28 9.34 2.55 -13.56
N LEU A 29 8.98 2.79 -12.30
CA LEU A 29 9.36 4.01 -11.59
C LEU A 29 10.71 3.88 -10.89
N GLY A 30 11.38 2.74 -11.02
CA GLY A 30 12.68 2.50 -10.42
C GLY A 30 12.65 1.85 -9.04
N TYR A 31 11.47 1.46 -8.55
CA TYR A 31 11.34 0.79 -7.26
C TYR A 31 11.32 -0.72 -7.47
N ASN A 32 12.46 -1.37 -7.25
CA ASN A 32 12.64 -2.80 -7.54
C ASN A 32 12.74 -3.68 -6.29
N ASN A 33 12.78 -3.08 -5.10
CA ASN A 33 12.88 -3.84 -3.85
C ASN A 33 11.49 -4.09 -3.29
N THR A 34 10.76 -5.02 -3.90
CA THR A 34 9.39 -5.31 -3.54
C THR A 34 9.24 -6.74 -3.01
N ASP A 35 8.28 -6.92 -2.11
CA ASP A 35 7.82 -8.22 -1.65
C ASP A 35 6.29 -8.22 -1.75
N GLU A 36 5.68 -9.39 -1.62
CA GLU A 36 4.25 -9.58 -1.86
C GLU A 36 3.56 -10.26 -0.68
N ALA A 37 2.28 -9.96 -0.53
CA ALA A 37 1.40 -10.72 0.34
C ALA A 37 0.03 -10.81 -0.34
N ASP A 38 -0.63 -11.96 -0.20
CA ASP A 38 -1.91 -12.21 -0.87
C ASP A 38 -3.12 -12.01 0.05
N ASP A 39 -2.92 -11.70 1.30
CA ASP A 39 -3.99 -11.31 2.22
C ASP A 39 -3.44 -10.48 3.38
N GLY A 40 -4.35 -9.96 4.21
CA GLY A 40 -3.98 -9.11 5.34
C GLY A 40 -3.19 -9.83 6.42
N TYR A 41 -3.50 -11.11 6.64
CA TYR A 41 -2.80 -11.89 7.68
C TYR A 41 -1.34 -12.14 7.31
N SER A 42 -1.09 -12.58 6.08
CA SER A 42 0.29 -12.79 5.60
C SER A 42 1.06 -11.47 5.53
N ALA A 43 0.38 -10.38 5.19
CA ALA A 43 0.98 -9.05 5.20
C ALA A 43 1.46 -8.68 6.60
N LEU A 44 0.63 -8.88 7.62
CA LEU A 44 1.01 -8.58 9.00
C LEU A 44 2.19 -9.41 9.47
N VAL A 45 2.21 -10.71 9.12
CA VAL A 45 3.34 -11.58 9.46
C VAL A 45 4.63 -11.02 8.87
N LYS A 46 4.63 -10.63 7.60
CA LYS A 46 5.81 -10.07 6.95
C LYS A 46 6.23 -8.73 7.57
N LEU A 47 5.26 -7.86 7.82
CA LEU A 47 5.53 -6.53 8.39
C LEU A 47 6.12 -6.62 9.80
N LYS A 48 5.74 -7.65 10.57
CA LYS A 48 6.26 -7.85 11.93
C LYS A 48 7.62 -8.54 11.94
N SER A 49 7.98 -9.26 10.86
CA SER A 49 9.21 -10.08 10.82
C SER A 49 10.36 -9.43 10.04
N ALA A 50 10.10 -8.34 9.32
CA ALA A 50 11.13 -7.65 8.54
C ALA A 50 10.83 -6.15 8.51
N ILE A 51 11.84 -5.35 8.16
CA ILE A 51 11.67 -3.90 8.06
C ILE A 51 11.23 -3.54 6.65
N PHE A 52 10.04 -2.93 6.55
CA PHE A 52 9.53 -2.36 5.31
C PHE A 52 9.41 -0.85 5.44
N ASP A 53 9.57 -0.16 4.31
CA ASP A 53 9.53 1.32 4.28
C ASP A 53 8.20 1.86 3.77
N PHE A 54 7.42 1.03 3.10
CA PHE A 54 6.20 1.48 2.43
C PHE A 54 5.29 0.29 2.14
N VAL A 55 3.98 0.50 2.24
CA VAL A 55 2.97 -0.54 1.94
C VAL A 55 2.02 -0.01 0.88
N VAL A 56 1.81 -0.80 -0.17
CA VAL A 56 0.79 -0.56 -1.19
C VAL A 56 -0.24 -1.67 -1.04
N LEU A 57 -1.49 -1.33 -0.77
CA LEU A 57 -2.49 -2.36 -0.51
C LEU A 57 -3.80 -2.11 -1.23
N GLU A 58 -4.49 -3.21 -1.56
CA GLU A 58 -5.83 -3.18 -2.16
C GLU A 58 -6.88 -3.04 -1.07
N TRP A 59 -7.92 -2.25 -1.34
CA TRP A 59 -9.04 -2.08 -0.41
C TRP A 59 -9.86 -3.35 -0.25
N ASN A 60 -10.27 -3.94 -1.38
CA ASN A 60 -11.18 -5.09 -1.40
C ASN A 60 -10.41 -6.40 -1.39
N MET A 61 -10.36 -7.05 -0.24
CA MET A 61 -9.73 -8.36 -0.06
C MET A 61 -10.64 -9.22 0.81
N PRO A 62 -10.68 -10.56 0.57
CA PRO A 62 -11.44 -11.45 1.44
C PRO A 62 -10.77 -11.57 2.81
N LYS A 63 -11.53 -12.01 3.82
CA LYS A 63 -11.08 -12.25 5.20
C LYS A 63 -10.73 -10.96 5.95
N MET A 64 -9.74 -10.23 5.49
CA MET A 64 -9.33 -8.95 6.07
C MET A 64 -9.30 -7.92 4.94
N SER A 65 -10.14 -6.89 5.02
CA SER A 65 -10.15 -5.80 4.03
C SER A 65 -8.91 -4.94 4.17
N GLY A 66 -8.64 -4.13 3.13
CA GLY A 66 -7.55 -3.15 3.21
C GLY A 66 -7.71 -2.18 4.37
N MET A 67 -8.96 -1.78 4.65
CA MET A 67 -9.25 -0.89 5.78
C MET A 67 -8.90 -1.55 7.11
N GLU A 68 -9.29 -2.82 7.29
CA GLU A 68 -8.95 -3.56 8.50
C GLU A 68 -7.44 -3.74 8.65
N LEU A 69 -6.75 -4.04 7.55
CA LEU A 69 -5.29 -4.16 7.56
C LEU A 69 -4.64 -2.82 7.95
N LEU A 70 -5.12 -1.71 7.40
CA LEU A 70 -4.61 -0.39 7.77
C LEU A 70 -4.78 -0.14 9.28
N GLU A 71 -5.94 -0.46 9.82
CA GLU A 71 -6.20 -0.31 11.26
C GLU A 71 -5.24 -1.17 12.09
N GLN A 72 -5.00 -2.42 11.66
CA GLN A 72 -4.07 -3.30 12.34
C GLN A 72 -2.63 -2.76 12.28
N ILE A 73 -2.22 -2.26 11.14
CA ILE A 73 -0.88 -1.67 10.97
C ILE A 73 -0.71 -0.49 11.92
N ARG A 74 -1.70 0.38 12.02
CA ARG A 74 -1.64 1.57 12.88
C ARG A 74 -1.67 1.22 14.37
N ALA A 75 -2.17 0.04 14.72
CA ALA A 75 -2.23 -0.43 16.11
C ALA A 75 -0.91 -1.06 16.60
N VAL A 76 -0.01 -1.45 15.69
CA VAL A 76 1.28 -2.04 16.07
C VAL A 76 2.30 -0.92 16.29
N PRO A 77 2.90 -0.80 17.49
CA PRO A 77 3.80 0.33 17.79
C PRO A 77 4.92 0.55 16.79
N ASN A 78 5.55 -0.52 16.30
CA ASN A 78 6.66 -0.41 15.35
C ASN A 78 6.20 -0.11 13.91
N LEU A 79 4.90 -0.21 13.63
CA LEU A 79 4.34 -0.05 12.29
C LEU A 79 3.41 1.15 12.18
N LYS A 80 3.09 1.79 13.28
CA LYS A 80 2.04 2.82 13.31
C LYS A 80 2.29 4.02 12.41
N GLN A 81 3.52 4.24 11.98
CA GLN A 81 3.87 5.38 11.13
C GLN A 81 4.33 4.97 9.73
N ILE A 82 4.31 3.67 9.41
CA ILE A 82 4.73 3.25 8.07
C ILE A 82 3.79 3.87 7.02
N PRO A 83 4.33 4.47 5.95
CA PRO A 83 3.48 5.02 4.89
C PRO A 83 2.67 3.93 4.21
N VAL A 84 1.38 4.20 4.01
CA VAL A 84 0.45 3.27 3.35
C VAL A 84 -0.27 4.00 2.23
N LEU A 85 -0.23 3.42 1.03
CA LEU A 85 -0.99 3.87 -0.13
C LEU A 85 -1.99 2.77 -0.47
N MET A 86 -3.25 3.16 -0.63
CA MET A 86 -4.31 2.22 -0.96
C MET A 86 -4.69 2.32 -2.43
N VAL A 87 -4.82 1.17 -3.10
CA VAL A 87 -5.27 1.10 -4.49
C VAL A 87 -6.66 0.48 -4.48
N THR A 88 -7.63 1.13 -5.12
CA THR A 88 -9.02 0.70 -5.04
C THR A 88 -9.81 1.07 -6.28
N GLU A 89 -10.86 0.29 -6.57
CA GLU A 89 -11.86 0.66 -7.55
C GLU A 89 -12.92 1.57 -6.93
N ASP A 90 -12.97 1.63 -5.59
CA ASP A 90 -13.98 2.34 -4.84
C ASP A 90 -13.56 3.80 -4.60
N GLY A 91 -14.18 4.71 -5.36
CA GLY A 91 -13.95 6.14 -5.21
C GLY A 91 -14.97 6.84 -4.31
N LEU A 92 -15.73 6.10 -3.49
CA LEU A 92 -16.72 6.71 -2.62
C LEU A 92 -16.06 7.60 -1.57
N GLN A 93 -16.48 8.85 -1.53
CA GLN A 93 -15.91 9.87 -0.67
C GLN A 93 -15.89 9.45 0.80
N GLU A 94 -16.97 8.84 1.27
CA GLU A 94 -17.08 8.42 2.67
C GLU A 94 -16.05 7.35 3.05
N ASN A 95 -15.75 6.43 2.14
CA ASN A 95 -14.73 5.39 2.37
C ASN A 95 -13.33 6.00 2.39
N ILE A 96 -13.07 6.93 1.51
CA ILE A 96 -11.79 7.65 1.47
C ILE A 96 -11.60 8.45 2.75
N VAL A 97 -12.61 9.16 3.21
CA VAL A 97 -12.55 9.93 4.45
C VAL A 97 -12.26 9.01 5.63
N ALA A 98 -12.93 7.86 5.71
CA ALA A 98 -12.72 6.89 6.76
C ALA A 98 -11.28 6.38 6.78
N ALA A 99 -10.72 6.08 5.59
CA ALA A 99 -9.34 5.60 5.46
C ALA A 99 -8.33 6.67 5.89
N VAL A 100 -8.55 7.91 5.47
CA VAL A 100 -7.66 9.02 5.87
C VAL A 100 -7.70 9.21 7.39
N LYS A 101 -8.86 9.13 8.00
CA LYS A 101 -9.00 9.21 9.46
C LYS A 101 -8.28 8.05 10.16
N ALA A 102 -8.23 6.88 9.53
CA ALA A 102 -7.52 5.72 10.06
C ALA A 102 -6.01 5.78 9.84
N GLY A 103 -5.51 6.82 9.16
CA GLY A 103 -4.08 7.03 8.97
C GLY A 103 -3.54 6.68 7.60
N LEU A 104 -4.39 6.63 6.57
CA LEU A 104 -3.95 6.42 5.19
C LEU A 104 -3.18 7.64 4.69
N ASN A 105 -2.07 7.41 3.99
CA ASN A 105 -1.24 8.48 3.45
C ASN A 105 -1.67 8.94 2.06
N ALA A 106 -2.13 8.01 1.23
CA ALA A 106 -2.62 8.34 -0.11
C ALA A 106 -3.47 7.21 -0.67
N TYR A 107 -4.25 7.50 -1.69
CA TYR A 107 -5.00 6.48 -2.42
C TYR A 107 -4.91 6.72 -3.92
N VAL A 108 -5.08 5.66 -4.68
CA VAL A 108 -5.13 5.68 -6.15
C VAL A 108 -6.35 4.87 -6.57
N ILE A 109 -7.17 5.45 -7.46
CA ILE A 109 -8.34 4.76 -7.99
C ILE A 109 -7.92 4.02 -9.26
N LYS A 110 -8.33 2.76 -9.38
CA LYS A 110 -8.06 1.94 -10.57
C LYS A 110 -8.82 2.45 -11.78
N PRO A 111 -8.28 2.34 -12.99
CA PRO A 111 -7.00 1.71 -13.32
C PRO A 111 -5.82 2.58 -12.92
N VAL A 112 -4.73 1.93 -12.50
CA VAL A 112 -3.53 2.62 -12.03
C VAL A 112 -2.81 3.23 -13.23
N GLU A 113 -2.63 4.56 -13.18
CA GLU A 113 -1.89 5.29 -14.19
C GLU A 113 -0.51 5.63 -13.61
N VAL A 114 0.54 5.33 -14.36
CA VAL A 114 1.92 5.37 -13.87
C VAL A 114 2.29 6.75 -13.30
N ASN A 115 1.97 7.83 -14.03
CA ASN A 115 2.35 9.17 -13.60
C ASN A 115 1.59 9.61 -12.34
N ASN A 116 0.31 9.24 -12.23
CA ASN A 116 -0.48 9.53 -11.04
C ASN A 116 0.07 8.78 -9.83
N PHE A 117 0.42 7.51 -10.02
CA PHE A 117 1.02 6.69 -8.97
C PHE A 117 2.34 7.29 -8.51
N ALA A 118 3.19 7.69 -9.46
CA ALA A 118 4.46 8.34 -9.15
C ALA A 118 4.27 9.60 -8.30
N LYS A 119 3.32 10.45 -8.70
CA LYS A 119 3.04 11.70 -7.97
C LYS A 119 2.58 11.43 -6.53
N LYS A 120 1.74 10.41 -6.35
CA LYS A 120 1.26 10.04 -5.02
C LYS A 120 2.40 9.56 -4.12
N ILE A 121 3.29 8.73 -4.66
CA ILE A 121 4.46 8.24 -3.92
C ILE A 121 5.37 9.41 -3.55
N GLU A 122 5.69 10.28 -4.51
CA GLU A 122 6.54 11.43 -4.27
C GLU A 122 5.98 12.33 -3.17
N LYS A 123 4.66 12.55 -3.19
CA LYS A 123 4.01 13.39 -2.19
C LYS A 123 4.08 12.78 -0.79
N ILE A 124 3.94 11.46 -0.68
CA ILE A 124 4.05 10.76 0.61
C ILE A 124 5.41 11.01 1.24
N PHE A 125 6.46 11.00 0.44
CA PHE A 125 7.85 11.07 0.91
C PHE A 125 8.52 12.45 0.74
N GLU A 126 7.74 13.46 0.39
CA GLU A 126 8.31 14.81 0.24
C GLU A 126 8.67 15.46 1.58
#